data_42f16a252828682b6c44eafc4967be84
#
_entry.id   42f16a252828682b6c44eafc4967be84
#
_cell.length_a   1.000
_cell.length_b   1.000
_cell.length_c   1.000
_cell.angle_alpha   90.00
_cell.angle_beta   90.00
_cell.angle_gamma   90.00
#
_symmetry.space_group_name_H-M   'P 1'
#
loop_
_entity.id
_entity.type
_entity.pdbx_description
1 polymer ?
#
loop_
_entity_poly.entity_id
_entity_poly.type
_entity_poly.pdbx_seq_one_letter_code
_entity_poly.pdbx_strand_id
1 'polypeptide(L)'
;MKRFLPLFIIAIAFSSCQEDVKFNNPGFQGQKDDVFWRANDARAYVSETGKLRIEAYTQYEIITMNTASANAGTYIFGTTNVNNSATYTSNFNDVALAYATMPISGPVYSVAIISGGTGYVSDCNLPAGQTTYTCTSSHETTSAVGGGSGLKVAVIANSSGAVSSVIRVTSRGTGYAPGDIVTVAQGDVNCRLRILNTQNSNGEIKITEYDQANFTVSGTFKFNAANSNDSPFGGPILNFQYGEFYKVPIYPSI
;
A
#
# COMPACT_ATOMS: atom_id res chain seq x y z
N MET A 1 -33.80 1.69 57.28
CA MET A 1 -32.67 1.20 56.45
C MET A 1 -33.12 0.06 55.51
N LYS A 2 -34.01 0.30 54.54
CA LYS A 2 -34.54 -0.75 53.62
C LYS A 2 -34.83 -0.25 52.19
N ARG A 3 -34.09 0.75 51.66
CA ARG A 3 -34.40 1.33 50.32
C ARG A 3 -33.20 1.43 49.37
N PHE A 4 -32.02 0.82 49.64
CA PHE A 4 -30.84 0.88 48.77
C PHE A 4 -30.50 -0.45 48.05
N LEU A 5 -31.28 -1.50 48.23
CA LEU A 5 -31.00 -2.82 47.63
C LEU A 5 -31.33 -2.94 46.12
N PRO A 6 -32.32 -2.20 45.53
CA PRO A 6 -32.63 -2.36 44.10
C PRO A 6 -31.64 -1.65 43.16
N LEU A 7 -30.85 -0.68 43.62
CA LEU A 7 -29.92 0.06 42.76
C LEU A 7 -28.65 -0.72 42.40
N PHE A 8 -28.27 -1.69 43.25
CA PHE A 8 -27.08 -2.49 43.03
C PHE A 8 -27.27 -3.63 42.02
N ILE A 9 -28.51 -4.07 41.81
CA ILE A 9 -28.84 -5.16 40.87
C ILE A 9 -28.87 -4.66 39.44
N ILE A 10 -29.15 -3.38 39.19
CA ILE A 10 -29.15 -2.80 37.83
C ILE A 10 -27.73 -2.55 37.30
N ALA A 11 -26.75 -2.33 38.19
CA ALA A 11 -25.35 -2.12 37.76
C ALA A 11 -24.62 -3.38 37.23
N ILE A 12 -25.14 -4.57 37.58
CA ILE A 12 -24.55 -5.84 37.17
C ILE A 12 -25.06 -6.29 35.78
N ALA A 13 -26.19 -5.73 35.31
CA ALA A 13 -26.78 -6.12 34.02
C ALA A 13 -26.10 -5.51 32.80
N PHE A 14 -25.14 -4.57 32.95
CA PHE A 14 -24.39 -3.96 31.85
C PHE A 14 -22.99 -4.53 31.64
N SER A 15 -22.58 -5.55 32.39
CA SER A 15 -21.28 -6.22 32.22
C SER A 15 -21.39 -7.49 31.36
N SER A 16 -22.43 -7.63 30.55
CA SER A 16 -22.61 -8.81 29.73
C SER A 16 -22.43 -8.51 28.25
N CYS A 17 -21.60 -9.31 27.65
CA CYS A 17 -21.36 -9.53 26.23
C CYS A 17 -20.48 -8.50 25.51
N GLN A 18 -19.23 -8.49 25.88
CA GLN A 18 -18.23 -8.55 24.82
C GLN A 18 -18.15 -10.05 24.41
N GLU A 19 -19.02 -10.47 23.50
CA GLU A 19 -18.74 -11.71 22.79
C GLU A 19 -17.47 -11.44 22.01
N ASP A 20 -16.37 -12.08 22.41
CA ASP A 20 -15.22 -12.30 21.55
C ASP A 20 -15.78 -12.91 20.27
N VAL A 21 -15.76 -12.12 19.18
CA VAL A 21 -16.12 -12.61 17.84
C VAL A 21 -15.15 -13.74 17.58
N LYS A 22 -15.59 -14.98 17.84
CA LYS A 22 -14.80 -16.16 17.53
C LYS A 22 -14.63 -16.17 16.03
N PHE A 23 -13.45 -15.76 15.58
CA PHE A 23 -13.05 -15.94 14.19
C PHE A 23 -13.28 -17.41 13.83
N ASN A 24 -14.00 -17.64 12.73
CA ASN A 24 -13.97 -18.97 12.16
C ASN A 24 -12.52 -19.27 11.79
N ASN A 25 -12.03 -20.40 12.20
CA ASN A 25 -10.68 -20.86 11.95
C ASN A 25 -10.70 -21.82 10.73
N PRO A 26 -10.06 -21.50 9.60
CA PRO A 26 -9.33 -20.29 9.27
C PRO A 26 -10.25 -19.09 8.98
N GLY A 27 -9.82 -17.87 9.29
CA GLY A 27 -10.54 -16.64 9.04
C GLY A 27 -9.78 -15.72 8.08
N PHE A 28 -10.50 -15.10 7.11
CA PHE A 28 -9.98 -14.04 6.27
C PHE A 28 -11.10 -13.05 5.98
N GLN A 29 -10.96 -11.81 6.44
CA GLN A 29 -12.02 -10.79 6.35
C GLN A 29 -11.44 -9.37 6.32
N GLY A 30 -12.28 -8.37 5.98
CA GLY A 30 -11.94 -6.96 5.96
C GLY A 30 -13.12 -6.09 5.52
N GLN A 31 -12.85 -4.83 5.21
CA GLN A 31 -13.80 -3.94 4.57
C GLN A 31 -13.31 -3.61 3.16
N LYS A 32 -14.14 -3.90 2.17
CA LYS A 32 -13.94 -3.57 0.75
C LYS A 32 -14.83 -2.39 0.41
N ASP A 33 -14.24 -1.21 0.12
CA ASP A 33 -14.98 0.03 -0.16
C ASP A 33 -16.05 0.30 0.92
N ASP A 34 -15.64 0.22 2.20
CA ASP A 34 -16.47 0.38 3.41
C ASP A 34 -17.55 -0.70 3.61
N VAL A 35 -17.60 -1.74 2.77
CA VAL A 35 -18.52 -2.88 2.92
C VAL A 35 -17.79 -4.07 3.51
N PHE A 36 -18.39 -4.71 4.52
CA PHE A 36 -17.81 -5.93 5.11
C PHE A 36 -17.66 -7.02 4.06
N TRP A 37 -16.46 -7.56 3.96
CA TRP A 37 -16.08 -8.63 3.06
C TRP A 37 -15.44 -9.78 3.83
N ARG A 38 -15.81 -11.01 3.49
CA ARG A 38 -15.27 -12.22 4.11
C ARG A 38 -15.09 -13.32 3.08
N ALA A 39 -13.95 -13.98 3.13
CA ALA A 39 -13.69 -15.15 2.33
C ALA A 39 -14.46 -16.37 2.82
N ASN A 40 -14.85 -17.23 1.89
CA ASN A 40 -15.39 -18.56 2.16
C ASN A 40 -14.27 -19.58 2.40
N ASP A 41 -13.11 -19.37 1.77
CA ASP A 41 -11.91 -20.19 1.89
C ASP A 41 -10.67 -19.29 1.79
N ALA A 42 -9.61 -19.64 2.50
CA ALA A 42 -8.32 -18.98 2.41
C ALA A 42 -7.17 -20.00 2.53
N ARG A 43 -6.14 -19.81 1.71
CA ARG A 43 -4.99 -20.70 1.59
C ARG A 43 -3.71 -19.90 1.52
N ALA A 44 -2.64 -20.44 2.10
CA ALA A 44 -1.30 -19.88 1.99
C ALA A 44 -0.35 -20.88 1.36
N TYR A 45 0.68 -20.37 0.69
CA TYR A 45 1.74 -21.14 0.04
C TYR A 45 3.08 -20.49 0.35
N VAL A 46 4.05 -21.30 0.77
CA VAL A 46 5.42 -20.82 1.00
C VAL A 46 6.34 -21.49 -0.01
N SER A 47 7.03 -20.68 -0.81
CA SER A 47 7.98 -21.19 -1.79
C SER A 47 9.27 -21.69 -1.14
N GLU A 48 10.09 -22.44 -1.87
CA GLU A 48 11.42 -22.88 -1.44
C GLU A 48 12.34 -21.70 -1.05
N THR A 49 12.12 -20.53 -1.65
CA THR A 49 12.85 -19.29 -1.33
C THR A 49 12.28 -18.51 -0.15
N GLY A 50 11.26 -19.07 0.54
CA GLY A 50 10.62 -18.48 1.71
C GLY A 50 9.60 -17.36 1.39
N LYS A 51 9.24 -17.13 0.12
CA LYS A 51 8.18 -16.17 -0.26
C LYS A 51 6.82 -16.73 0.12
N LEU A 52 5.94 -15.86 0.62
CA LEU A 52 4.58 -16.22 0.97
C LEU A 52 3.59 -15.70 -0.08
N ARG A 53 2.63 -16.54 -0.43
CA ARG A 53 1.43 -16.19 -1.20
C ARG A 53 0.22 -16.60 -0.38
N ILE A 54 -0.72 -15.68 -0.17
CA ILE A 54 -2.02 -15.93 0.46
C ILE A 54 -3.10 -15.69 -0.58
N GLU A 55 -4.04 -16.60 -0.69
CA GLU A 55 -5.21 -16.51 -1.55
C GLU A 55 -6.48 -16.65 -0.71
N ALA A 56 -7.43 -15.77 -0.92
CA ALA A 56 -8.72 -15.79 -0.23
C ALA A 56 -9.86 -15.68 -1.25
N TYR A 57 -10.85 -16.55 -1.13
CA TYR A 57 -11.86 -16.80 -2.13
C TYR A 57 -13.27 -16.56 -1.60
N THR A 58 -14.09 -15.87 -2.38
CA THR A 58 -15.54 -15.99 -2.31
C THR A 58 -16.04 -16.80 -3.54
N GLN A 59 -17.33 -16.83 -3.77
CA GLN A 59 -17.88 -17.50 -4.96
C GLN A 59 -17.39 -16.84 -6.27
N TYR A 60 -17.19 -15.52 -6.29
CA TYR A 60 -16.90 -14.76 -7.50
C TYR A 60 -15.64 -13.88 -7.39
N GLU A 61 -15.02 -13.82 -6.23
CA GLU A 61 -13.94 -12.90 -5.95
C GLU A 61 -12.72 -13.64 -5.40
N ILE A 62 -11.54 -13.16 -5.75
CA ILE A 62 -10.27 -13.66 -5.26
C ILE A 62 -9.40 -12.48 -4.83
N ILE A 63 -8.87 -12.54 -3.60
CA ILE A 63 -7.75 -11.71 -3.17
C ILE A 63 -6.50 -12.58 -3.19
N THR A 64 -5.44 -12.09 -3.82
CA THR A 64 -4.11 -12.70 -3.73
C THR A 64 -3.13 -11.69 -3.15
N MET A 65 -2.39 -12.07 -2.10
CA MET A 65 -1.32 -11.26 -1.54
C MET A 65 -0.01 -12.03 -1.59
N ASN A 66 1.06 -11.36 -2.02
CA ASN A 66 2.40 -11.89 -2.07
C ASN A 66 3.33 -11.08 -1.18
N THR A 67 4.25 -11.74 -0.48
CA THR A 67 5.32 -11.09 0.29
C THR A 67 6.67 -11.70 -0.03
N ALA A 68 7.72 -10.91 0.16
CA ALA A 68 9.10 -11.36 -0.04
C ALA A 68 9.53 -12.46 0.94
N SER A 69 8.83 -12.61 2.07
CA SER A 69 9.10 -13.62 3.10
C SER A 69 7.82 -13.99 3.86
N ALA A 70 7.77 -15.20 4.40
CA ALA A 70 6.71 -15.64 5.31
C ALA A 70 6.95 -15.23 6.77
N ASN A 71 8.12 -14.72 7.11
CA ASN A 71 8.46 -14.36 8.50
C ASN A 71 7.58 -13.21 9.00
N ALA A 72 7.39 -13.16 10.33
CA ALA A 72 6.70 -12.04 10.96
C ALA A 72 7.37 -10.71 10.60
N GLY A 73 6.56 -9.72 10.20
CA GLY A 73 7.05 -8.43 9.71
C GLY A 73 5.99 -7.66 8.91
N THR A 74 6.32 -6.44 8.53
CA THR A 74 5.46 -5.60 7.68
C THR A 74 6.05 -5.52 6.27
N TYR A 75 5.23 -5.82 5.27
CA TYR A 75 5.59 -5.83 3.85
C TYR A 75 4.75 -4.80 3.12
N ILE A 76 5.43 -3.79 2.56
CA ILE A 76 4.77 -2.64 1.92
C ILE A 76 4.45 -2.95 0.46
N PHE A 77 3.25 -2.60 0.02
CA PHE A 77 2.76 -2.70 -1.36
C PHE A 77 2.94 -1.39 -2.12
N GLY A 78 2.88 -1.46 -3.44
CA GLY A 78 2.89 -0.27 -4.31
C GLY A 78 4.21 0.50 -4.33
N THR A 79 5.34 -0.16 -4.00
CA THR A 79 6.70 0.39 -4.03
C THR A 79 7.52 -0.20 -5.19
N THR A 80 8.81 0.12 -5.24
CA THR A 80 9.75 -0.50 -6.17
C THR A 80 9.97 -2.00 -5.91
N ASN A 81 9.55 -2.51 -4.76
CA ASN A 81 9.65 -3.92 -4.41
C ASN A 81 8.46 -4.70 -4.97
N VAL A 82 8.62 -5.21 -6.19
CA VAL A 82 7.62 -6.01 -6.89
C VAL A 82 7.35 -7.39 -6.26
N ASN A 83 8.11 -7.79 -5.23
CA ASN A 83 7.89 -9.05 -4.53
C ASN A 83 6.74 -8.96 -3.49
N ASN A 84 6.31 -7.73 -3.15
CA ASN A 84 5.17 -7.52 -2.26
C ASN A 84 4.03 -6.92 -3.08
N SER A 85 2.89 -7.59 -3.12
CA SER A 85 1.74 -7.14 -3.90
C SER A 85 0.43 -7.66 -3.33
N ALA A 86 -0.65 -6.94 -3.61
CA ALA A 86 -2.01 -7.43 -3.46
C ALA A 86 -2.74 -7.28 -4.79
N THR A 87 -3.55 -8.27 -5.14
CA THR A 87 -4.46 -8.22 -6.28
C THR A 87 -5.85 -8.64 -5.83
N TYR A 88 -6.85 -8.07 -6.47
CA TYR A 88 -8.23 -8.48 -6.34
C TYR A 88 -8.80 -8.71 -7.73
N THR A 89 -9.48 -9.83 -7.90
CA THR A 89 -10.21 -10.13 -9.13
C THR A 89 -11.64 -10.55 -8.80
N SER A 90 -12.57 -10.20 -9.64
CA SER A 90 -13.96 -10.60 -9.55
C SER A 90 -14.48 -10.93 -10.94
N ASN A 91 -15.32 -11.96 -11.03
CA ASN A 91 -16.05 -12.29 -12.25
C ASN A 91 -17.49 -12.64 -11.87
N PHE A 92 -18.40 -11.69 -12.04
CA PHE A 92 -19.80 -11.84 -11.73
C PHE A 92 -20.64 -11.40 -12.93
N ASN A 93 -21.54 -12.27 -13.42
CA ASN A 93 -22.39 -12.02 -14.58
C ASN A 93 -21.59 -11.54 -15.82
N ASP A 94 -20.48 -12.20 -16.13
CA ASP A 94 -19.56 -11.86 -17.22
C ASP A 94 -18.89 -10.47 -17.11
N VAL A 95 -19.02 -9.81 -15.96
CA VAL A 95 -18.29 -8.59 -15.66
C VAL A 95 -17.02 -8.95 -14.91
N ALA A 96 -15.87 -8.82 -15.60
CA ALA A 96 -14.56 -9.01 -15.00
C ALA A 96 -14.02 -7.70 -14.45
N LEU A 97 -13.65 -7.71 -13.16
CA LEU A 97 -12.91 -6.63 -12.49
C LEU A 97 -11.56 -7.15 -12.05
N ALA A 98 -10.52 -6.35 -12.26
CA ALA A 98 -9.18 -6.64 -11.76
C ALA A 98 -8.54 -5.37 -11.18
N TYR A 99 -7.96 -5.51 -10.00
CA TYR A 99 -7.25 -4.45 -9.29
C TYR A 99 -5.93 -4.98 -8.78
N ALA A 100 -4.90 -4.14 -8.77
CA ALA A 100 -3.58 -4.55 -8.28
C ALA A 100 -2.82 -3.39 -7.62
N THR A 101 -1.95 -3.74 -6.66
CA THR A 101 -0.98 -2.82 -6.06
C THR A 101 0.39 -2.87 -6.74
N MET A 102 0.61 -3.81 -7.65
CA MET A 102 1.82 -3.92 -8.49
C MET A 102 1.98 -2.68 -9.37
N PRO A 103 3.16 -2.48 -9.99
CA PRO A 103 3.48 -1.24 -10.70
C PRO A 103 2.44 -0.93 -11.78
N ILE A 104 1.39 -0.28 -11.34
CA ILE A 104 0.34 0.26 -12.20
C ILE A 104 0.73 1.70 -12.49
N SER A 105 0.73 2.05 -13.76
CA SER A 105 1.00 3.41 -14.19
C SER A 105 0.02 4.39 -13.56
N GLY A 106 0.57 5.46 -12.98
CA GLY A 106 -0.26 6.44 -12.29
C GLY A 106 0.48 7.74 -11.98
N PRO A 107 -0.22 8.69 -11.32
CA PRO A 107 0.42 9.89 -10.80
C PRO A 107 1.37 9.54 -9.66
N VAL A 108 2.51 10.22 -9.62
CA VAL A 108 3.57 9.99 -8.62
C VAL A 108 3.10 10.42 -7.23
N TYR A 109 3.30 9.54 -6.25
CA TYR A 109 3.05 9.86 -4.85
C TYR A 109 4.33 10.27 -4.11
N SER A 110 5.42 9.53 -4.31
CA SER A 110 6.70 9.78 -3.64
C SER A 110 7.89 9.42 -4.53
N VAL A 111 9.01 10.10 -4.29
CA VAL A 111 10.27 9.91 -5.01
C VAL A 111 11.43 9.80 -4.05
N ALA A 112 12.55 9.21 -4.52
CA ALA A 112 13.84 9.21 -3.82
C ALA A 112 14.94 9.72 -4.76
N ILE A 113 15.91 10.45 -4.22
CA ILE A 113 17.08 10.92 -4.95
C ILE A 113 18.05 9.75 -5.15
N ILE A 114 18.44 9.48 -6.41
CA ILE A 114 19.52 8.55 -6.77
C ILE A 114 20.84 9.31 -6.90
N SER A 115 20.77 10.49 -7.56
CA SER A 115 21.92 11.36 -7.82
C SER A 115 21.42 12.81 -7.77
N GLY A 116 22.18 13.67 -7.07
CA GLY A 116 21.81 15.09 -6.92
C GLY A 116 22.20 15.97 -8.11
N GLY A 117 23.06 15.49 -9.03
CA GLY A 117 23.61 16.32 -10.09
C GLY A 117 24.39 17.53 -9.57
N THR A 118 24.55 18.55 -10.40
CA THR A 118 25.17 19.84 -10.06
C THR A 118 24.51 21.01 -10.79
N GLY A 119 24.75 22.24 -10.33
CA GLY A 119 24.22 23.45 -11.00
C GLY A 119 22.73 23.71 -10.81
N TYR A 120 22.08 23.03 -9.87
CA TYR A 120 20.69 23.30 -9.48
C TYR A 120 20.59 24.45 -8.50
N VAL A 121 19.51 25.19 -8.57
CA VAL A 121 19.14 26.25 -7.64
C VAL A 121 17.94 25.77 -6.81
N SER A 122 17.94 26.12 -5.52
CA SER A 122 16.82 25.76 -4.64
C SER A 122 15.55 26.47 -5.05
N ASP A 123 14.47 25.70 -5.19
CA ASP A 123 13.10 26.20 -5.42
C ASP A 123 12.45 26.69 -4.12
N CYS A 124 12.95 26.21 -2.99
CA CYS A 124 12.35 26.41 -1.68
C CYS A 124 13.35 26.99 -0.69
N ASN A 125 12.85 27.79 0.23
CA ASN A 125 13.57 28.28 1.40
C ASN A 125 12.79 27.99 2.67
N LEU A 126 13.49 27.87 3.78
CA LEU A 126 12.89 27.79 5.11
C LEU A 126 12.98 29.17 5.77
N PRO A 127 11.86 29.93 5.85
CA PRO A 127 11.88 31.24 6.48
C PRO A 127 12.27 31.15 7.97
N ALA A 128 12.97 32.15 8.46
CA ALA A 128 13.42 32.18 9.85
C ALA A 128 12.24 32.02 10.83
N GLY A 129 12.39 31.10 11.78
CA GLY A 129 11.36 30.79 12.78
C GLY A 129 10.19 29.93 12.27
N GLN A 130 10.24 29.45 11.04
CA GLN A 130 9.22 28.55 10.50
C GLN A 130 9.74 27.11 10.39
N THR A 131 8.82 26.15 10.44
CA THR A 131 9.09 24.72 10.25
C THR A 131 8.68 24.22 8.87
N THR A 132 8.06 25.09 8.06
CA THR A 132 7.52 24.76 6.74
C THR A 132 8.27 25.52 5.65
N TYR A 133 8.69 24.81 4.63
CA TYR A 133 9.33 25.39 3.45
C TYR A 133 8.34 26.17 2.59
N THR A 134 8.78 27.34 2.10
CA THR A 134 8.10 28.09 1.06
C THR A 134 8.80 27.86 -0.26
N CYS A 135 8.07 27.39 -1.28
CA CYS A 135 8.58 27.09 -2.60
C CYS A 135 8.00 28.09 -3.61
N THR A 136 8.84 28.72 -4.42
CA THR A 136 8.49 29.74 -5.41
C THR A 136 8.58 29.23 -6.84
N SER A 137 9.27 28.12 -7.09
CA SER A 137 9.44 27.48 -8.39
C SER A 137 9.37 25.97 -8.28
N SER A 138 9.54 25.30 -9.40
CA SER A 138 9.69 23.85 -9.50
C SER A 138 10.36 23.47 -10.83
N HIS A 139 11.02 22.32 -10.84
CA HIS A 139 11.65 21.75 -12.02
C HIS A 139 10.72 20.75 -12.70
N GLU A 140 10.72 20.77 -14.02
CA GLU A 140 10.17 19.69 -14.83
C GLU A 140 11.06 18.46 -14.77
N THR A 141 10.50 17.30 -15.10
CA THR A 141 11.25 16.07 -15.21
C THR A 141 11.04 15.42 -16.58
N THR A 142 12.03 14.68 -17.03
CA THR A 142 11.95 13.81 -18.21
C THR A 142 12.15 12.37 -17.79
N SER A 143 11.39 11.44 -18.37
CA SER A 143 11.60 10.01 -18.13
C SER A 143 12.96 9.57 -18.66
N ALA A 144 13.78 8.98 -17.79
CA ALA A 144 15.04 8.34 -18.17
C ALA A 144 14.85 6.82 -18.32
N VAL A 145 13.98 6.22 -17.49
CA VAL A 145 13.56 4.81 -17.56
C VAL A 145 12.09 4.77 -17.18
N GLY A 146 11.26 4.15 -18.01
CA GLY A 146 9.80 4.09 -17.84
C GLY A 146 9.06 4.99 -18.82
N GLY A 147 7.74 5.14 -18.66
CA GLY A 147 6.87 5.78 -19.66
C GLY A 147 6.14 7.04 -19.19
N GLY A 148 6.33 7.49 -17.94
CA GLY A 148 5.57 8.61 -17.36
C GLY A 148 5.95 9.98 -17.90
N SER A 149 5.06 10.96 -17.74
CA SER A 149 5.23 12.36 -18.14
C SER A 149 4.53 13.35 -17.21
N GLY A 150 4.99 14.60 -17.21
CA GLY A 150 4.32 15.71 -16.49
C GLY A 150 4.61 15.78 -14.99
N LEU A 151 5.56 15.00 -14.44
CA LEU A 151 6.04 15.15 -13.08
C LEU A 151 6.84 16.46 -12.94
N LYS A 152 6.52 17.24 -11.90
CA LYS A 152 7.30 18.42 -11.48
C LYS A 152 7.61 18.35 -10.00
N VAL A 153 8.83 18.75 -9.64
CA VAL A 153 9.31 18.69 -8.26
C VAL A 153 9.91 20.02 -7.83
N ALA A 154 9.71 20.39 -6.57
CA ALA A 154 10.41 21.50 -5.94
C ALA A 154 11.52 20.95 -5.05
N VAL A 155 12.75 21.43 -5.25
CA VAL A 155 13.97 20.90 -4.68
C VAL A 155 14.72 21.90 -3.82
N ILE A 156 15.59 21.39 -2.97
CA ILE A 156 16.67 22.15 -2.33
C ILE A 156 17.99 21.64 -2.86
N ALA A 157 18.82 22.56 -3.31
CA ALA A 157 20.21 22.30 -3.68
C ALA A 157 21.16 22.75 -2.56
N ASN A 158 22.24 22.04 -2.39
CA ASN A 158 23.33 22.42 -1.48
C ASN A 158 24.24 23.48 -2.11
N SER A 159 25.30 23.89 -1.40
CA SER A 159 26.24 24.92 -1.87
C SER A 159 27.03 24.54 -3.12
N SER A 160 27.12 23.25 -3.47
CA SER A 160 27.75 22.77 -4.72
C SER A 160 26.73 22.69 -5.88
N GLY A 161 25.45 23.08 -5.65
CA GLY A 161 24.39 22.98 -6.63
C GLY A 161 23.85 21.57 -6.83
N ALA A 162 24.16 20.62 -5.93
CA ALA A 162 23.56 19.30 -5.97
C ALA A 162 22.21 19.26 -5.25
N VAL A 163 21.18 18.67 -5.84
CA VAL A 163 19.88 18.45 -5.20
C VAL A 163 20.07 17.56 -3.99
N SER A 164 19.79 18.09 -2.81
CA SER A 164 19.89 17.40 -1.52
C SER A 164 18.53 16.93 -0.97
N SER A 165 17.44 17.55 -1.39
CA SER A 165 16.09 17.19 -0.98
C SER A 165 15.06 17.52 -2.06
N VAL A 166 14.05 16.66 -2.19
CA VAL A 166 12.78 16.98 -2.87
C VAL A 166 11.78 17.35 -1.80
N ILE A 167 11.38 18.60 -1.76
CA ILE A 167 10.48 19.14 -0.73
C ILE A 167 9.02 18.85 -1.07
N ARG A 168 8.69 18.93 -2.37
CA ARG A 168 7.32 18.76 -2.84
C ARG A 168 7.28 18.20 -4.25
N VAL A 169 6.36 17.28 -4.50
CA VAL A 169 5.86 16.96 -5.84
C VAL A 169 4.79 18.00 -6.17
N THR A 170 5.09 18.93 -7.08
CA THR A 170 4.20 20.06 -7.46
C THR A 170 3.23 19.69 -8.56
N SER A 171 3.61 18.78 -9.45
CA SER A 171 2.73 18.10 -10.40
C SER A 171 3.06 16.61 -10.37
N ARG A 172 2.06 15.78 -10.25
CA ARG A 172 2.25 14.33 -10.08
C ARG A 172 2.42 13.59 -11.41
N GLY A 173 2.06 14.23 -12.53
CA GLY A 173 2.11 13.62 -13.85
C GLY A 173 1.22 12.40 -14.01
N THR A 174 1.46 11.61 -15.04
CA THR A 174 0.71 10.39 -15.37
C THR A 174 1.63 9.34 -15.98
N GLY A 175 1.21 8.07 -15.95
CA GLY A 175 1.91 6.98 -16.63
C GLY A 175 3.17 6.49 -15.94
N TYR A 176 3.47 6.93 -14.72
CA TYR A 176 4.62 6.46 -13.94
C TYR A 176 4.30 5.16 -13.18
N ALA A 177 5.30 4.30 -13.11
CA ALA A 177 5.28 3.11 -12.27
C ALA A 177 6.35 3.19 -11.16
N PRO A 178 6.14 2.53 -10.00
CA PRO A 178 7.20 2.36 -9.01
C PRO A 178 8.44 1.72 -9.64
N GLY A 179 9.61 2.34 -9.41
CA GLY A 179 10.88 1.93 -10.02
C GLY A 179 11.33 2.76 -11.22
N ASP A 180 10.42 3.50 -11.86
CA ASP A 180 10.79 4.41 -12.93
C ASP A 180 11.81 5.45 -12.46
N ILE A 181 12.66 5.86 -13.37
CA ILE A 181 13.69 6.86 -13.12
C ILE A 181 13.42 8.07 -13.99
N VAL A 182 13.42 9.24 -13.36
CA VAL A 182 13.28 10.53 -14.04
C VAL A 182 14.54 11.37 -13.82
N THR A 183 14.82 12.23 -14.77
CA THR A 183 15.87 13.25 -14.70
C THR A 183 15.20 14.61 -14.46
N VAL A 184 15.71 15.35 -13.49
CA VAL A 184 15.26 16.71 -13.19
C VAL A 184 15.86 17.67 -14.23
N ALA A 185 15.03 18.50 -14.86
CA ALA A 185 15.45 19.48 -15.83
C ALA A 185 16.28 20.59 -15.17
N GLN A 186 17.03 21.33 -15.99
CA GLN A 186 18.01 22.36 -15.59
C GLN A 186 19.26 21.74 -14.90
N GLY A 187 20.12 22.59 -14.31
CA GLY A 187 21.43 22.17 -13.83
C GLY A 187 22.22 21.47 -14.92
N ASP A 188 22.96 20.44 -14.53
CA ASP A 188 23.73 19.57 -15.45
C ASP A 188 22.89 18.42 -16.03
N VAL A 189 21.58 18.38 -15.76
CA VAL A 189 20.66 17.30 -16.17
C VAL A 189 21.06 15.92 -15.63
N ASN A 190 21.82 15.87 -14.54
CA ASN A 190 22.28 14.63 -13.90
C ASN A 190 21.58 14.33 -12.56
N CYS A 191 20.67 15.20 -12.09
CA CYS A 191 19.83 14.86 -10.95
C CYS A 191 18.81 13.80 -11.36
N ARG A 192 18.89 12.63 -10.75
CA ARG A 192 18.02 11.48 -11.02
C ARG A 192 17.21 11.11 -9.80
N LEU A 193 15.91 10.95 -10.02
CA LEU A 193 14.96 10.54 -8.99
C LEU A 193 14.37 9.18 -9.39
N ARG A 194 14.13 8.32 -8.38
CA ARG A 194 13.36 7.09 -8.53
C ARG A 194 11.96 7.30 -8.02
N ILE A 195 10.96 6.88 -8.79
CA ILE A 195 9.59 6.82 -8.34
C ILE A 195 9.47 5.70 -7.30
N LEU A 196 9.08 6.02 -6.09
CA LEU A 196 8.89 5.05 -5.01
C LEU A 196 7.49 4.48 -5.00
N ASN A 197 6.50 5.35 -5.23
CA ASN A 197 5.10 4.95 -5.19
C ASN A 197 4.25 5.83 -6.10
N THR A 198 3.13 5.27 -6.59
CA THR A 198 2.10 5.99 -7.34
C THR A 198 0.86 6.20 -6.48
N GLN A 199 0.06 7.20 -6.79
CA GLN A 199 -1.15 7.53 -6.02
C GLN A 199 -2.24 6.45 -6.12
N ASN A 200 -2.23 5.65 -7.18
CA ASN A 200 -3.28 4.69 -7.47
C ASN A 200 -3.11 3.35 -6.75
N SER A 201 -1.93 3.08 -6.16
CA SER A 201 -1.70 1.85 -5.44
C SER A 201 -0.76 2.06 -4.25
N ASN A 202 -1.13 1.51 -3.11
CA ASN A 202 -0.32 1.47 -1.90
C ASN A 202 -0.90 0.45 -0.93
N GLY A 203 -0.25 0.24 0.19
CA GLY A 203 -0.76 -0.60 1.26
C GLY A 203 0.33 -1.40 1.95
N GLU A 204 -0.10 -2.29 2.80
CA GLU A 204 0.78 -3.18 3.55
C GLU A 204 0.06 -4.46 3.94
N ILE A 205 0.83 -5.51 4.13
CA ILE A 205 0.46 -6.70 4.88
C ILE A 205 1.43 -6.87 6.04
N LYS A 206 0.90 -7.12 7.22
CA LYS A 206 1.68 -7.42 8.42
C LYS A 206 1.44 -8.87 8.81
N ILE A 207 2.47 -9.69 8.70
CA ILE A 207 2.47 -11.05 9.21
C ILE A 207 2.77 -10.95 10.72
N THR A 208 1.84 -11.38 11.56
CA THR A 208 1.99 -11.38 13.01
C THR A 208 2.52 -12.70 13.52
N GLU A 209 2.18 -13.81 12.84
CA GLU A 209 2.59 -15.15 13.21
C GLU A 209 2.77 -16.03 11.96
N TYR A 210 3.86 -16.75 11.91
CA TYR A 210 4.12 -17.84 10.98
C TYR A 210 4.42 -19.10 11.81
N ASP A 211 3.39 -19.93 12.00
CA ASP A 211 3.47 -21.15 12.78
C ASP A 211 3.83 -22.33 11.89
N GLN A 212 5.12 -22.66 11.88
CA GLN A 212 5.66 -23.78 11.09
C GLN A 212 5.24 -25.16 11.64
N ALA A 213 4.95 -25.23 12.94
CA ALA A 213 4.57 -26.51 13.56
C ALA A 213 3.13 -26.92 13.20
N ASN A 214 2.23 -25.93 13.11
CA ASN A 214 0.83 -26.13 12.75
C ASN A 214 0.53 -25.78 11.29
N PHE A 215 1.54 -25.36 10.51
CA PHE A 215 1.40 -24.94 9.12
C PHE A 215 0.32 -23.87 8.93
N THR A 216 0.38 -22.79 9.72
CA THR A 216 -0.56 -21.68 9.62
C THR A 216 0.12 -20.32 9.61
N VAL A 217 -0.56 -19.32 9.05
CA VAL A 217 -0.13 -17.93 9.06
C VAL A 217 -1.27 -17.01 9.48
N SER A 218 -0.94 -15.98 10.28
CA SER A 218 -1.88 -14.97 10.78
C SER A 218 -1.32 -13.57 10.58
N GLY A 219 -2.21 -12.58 10.43
CA GLY A 219 -1.79 -11.19 10.27
C GLY A 219 -2.93 -10.26 9.89
N THR A 220 -2.54 -9.04 9.48
CA THR A 220 -3.45 -7.99 9.05
C THR A 220 -3.03 -7.41 7.71
N PHE A 221 -3.97 -6.74 7.01
CA PHE A 221 -3.66 -6.08 5.75
C PHE A 221 -4.56 -4.86 5.51
N LYS A 222 -4.07 -3.95 4.70
CA LYS A 222 -4.83 -2.83 4.12
C LYS A 222 -4.18 -2.43 2.81
N PHE A 223 -4.96 -2.07 1.81
CA PHE A 223 -4.40 -1.60 0.55
C PHE A 223 -5.39 -0.78 -0.28
N ASN A 224 -4.84 0.09 -1.12
CA ASN A 224 -5.51 0.66 -2.27
C ASN A 224 -4.92 0.01 -3.52
N ALA A 225 -5.77 -0.55 -4.36
CA ALA A 225 -5.37 -1.18 -5.60
C ALA A 225 -6.01 -0.45 -6.78
N ALA A 226 -5.22 -0.16 -7.81
CA ALA A 226 -5.71 0.48 -9.01
C ALA A 226 -6.37 -0.52 -9.95
N ASN A 227 -7.40 -0.07 -10.67
CA ASN A 227 -8.04 -0.84 -11.74
C ASN A 227 -6.99 -1.22 -12.78
N SER A 228 -6.76 -2.51 -12.98
CA SER A 228 -5.68 -3.05 -13.81
C SER A 228 -6.14 -3.63 -15.14
N ASN A 229 -7.46 -3.71 -15.37
CA ASN A 229 -8.02 -4.18 -16.63
C ASN A 229 -8.89 -3.13 -17.33
N ASP A 230 -8.83 -1.86 -16.86
CA ASP A 230 -9.58 -0.74 -17.42
C ASP A 230 -11.09 -1.00 -17.57
N SER A 231 -11.65 -1.87 -16.71
CA SER A 231 -13.07 -2.18 -16.73
C SER A 231 -13.91 -0.93 -16.42
N PRO A 232 -14.84 -0.57 -17.32
CA PRO A 232 -15.71 0.59 -17.11
C PRO A 232 -16.76 0.38 -16.00
N PHE A 233 -16.93 -0.86 -15.54
CA PHE A 233 -17.87 -1.24 -14.48
C PHE A 233 -17.26 -1.10 -13.08
N GLY A 234 -15.95 -0.87 -12.98
CA GLY A 234 -15.23 -0.67 -11.74
C GLY A 234 -14.78 0.77 -11.54
N GLY A 235 -14.65 1.21 -10.28
CA GLY A 235 -14.01 2.48 -9.95
C GLY A 235 -12.51 2.46 -10.30
N PRO A 236 -11.82 3.62 -10.30
CA PRO A 236 -10.39 3.69 -10.59
C PRO A 236 -9.52 3.02 -9.51
N ILE A 237 -10.02 2.96 -8.29
CA ILE A 237 -9.31 2.43 -7.12
C ILE A 237 -10.30 1.60 -6.30
N LEU A 238 -9.82 0.46 -5.81
CA LEU A 238 -10.50 -0.38 -4.83
C LEU A 238 -9.75 -0.25 -3.50
N ASN A 239 -10.48 -0.01 -2.42
CA ASN A 239 -9.94 0.15 -1.08
C ASN A 239 -10.25 -1.08 -0.22
N PHE A 240 -9.22 -1.63 0.44
CA PHE A 240 -9.36 -2.60 1.52
C PHE A 240 -8.80 -2.05 2.81
N GLN A 241 -9.61 -2.04 3.87
CA GLN A 241 -9.24 -1.62 5.23
C GLN A 241 -9.61 -2.70 6.26
N TYR A 242 -8.98 -2.61 7.43
CA TYR A 242 -9.24 -3.49 8.56
C TYR A 242 -9.19 -4.97 8.19
N GLY A 243 -8.30 -5.30 7.23
CA GLY A 243 -8.10 -6.67 6.78
C GLY A 243 -7.42 -7.49 7.87
N GLU A 244 -7.92 -8.70 8.09
CA GLU A 244 -7.39 -9.64 9.06
C GLU A 244 -7.45 -11.06 8.50
N PHE A 245 -6.38 -11.81 8.73
CA PHE A 245 -6.32 -13.24 8.45
C PHE A 245 -5.79 -13.99 9.66
N TYR A 246 -6.45 -15.09 9.99
CA TYR A 246 -6.16 -15.85 11.20
C TYR A 246 -6.07 -17.32 10.90
N LYS A 247 -4.91 -17.92 11.24
CA LYS A 247 -4.60 -19.35 11.07
C LYS A 247 -4.93 -19.88 9.68
N VAL A 248 -4.60 -19.09 8.65
CA VAL A 248 -4.75 -19.54 7.26
C VAL A 248 -3.80 -20.70 7.03
N PRO A 249 -4.28 -21.89 6.56
CA PRO A 249 -3.46 -23.08 6.38
C PRO A 249 -2.45 -22.88 5.25
N ILE A 250 -1.24 -23.38 5.48
CA ILE A 250 -0.13 -23.36 4.52
C ILE A 250 -0.07 -24.70 3.82
N TYR A 251 -0.18 -24.64 2.51
CA TYR A 251 -0.05 -25.80 1.63
C TYR A 251 1.34 -25.83 0.98
N PRO A 252 1.85 -27.01 0.61
CA PRO A 252 3.05 -27.10 -0.20
C PRO A 252 2.88 -26.31 -1.50
N SER A 253 3.91 -25.56 -1.89
CA SER A 253 3.93 -24.92 -3.22
C SER A 253 4.00 -26.02 -4.29
N ILE A 254 3.13 -25.91 -5.28
CA ILE A 254 3.15 -26.78 -6.46
C ILE A 254 4.28 -26.34 -7.38
#